data_14e870d68475a6d338e2baed16855f8d
#
_entry.id   14e870d68475a6d338e2baed16855f8d
#
_cell.length_a   1.000
_cell.length_b   1.000
_cell.length_c   1.000
_cell.angle_alpha   90.00
_cell.angle_beta   90.00
_cell.angle_gamma   90.00
#
_symmetry.space_group_name_H-M   'P 1'
#
loop_
_entity.id
_entity.type
_entity.pdbx_description
1 polymer ?
#
loop_
_entity_poly.entity_id
_entity_poly.type
_entity_poly.pdbx_seq_one_letter_code
_entity_poly.pdbx_strand_id
1 'polypeptide(L)'
;MHLVYMGQSAKTENGASDPNDPFEVVAGLMLHETQVTSVNGEFDALCRRHFGSSLGEDGTPQMLRPLDIFEGLEHYSSWTPEKRSQMIQDCLDILIRREAPVLSAFLNNQTFAEARTNAASPAALLWNEPIDPVMSRFLFALSMYLDEMNMATLNHDQIMSGAFPVSQFAMVLAQEGASIQQQMMTDFLRSDEGVDSTGLHENICVVNAQDSPAMQLANLCAFFTLRWLQTPENPNPFFEALRDNKVIQVLYPVSL
;
A
#
# COMPACT_ATOMS: atom_id res chain seq x y z
N MET A 1 8.73 7.09 14.99
CA MET A 1 8.58 5.78 14.29
C MET A 1 7.60 5.98 13.13
N HIS A 2 7.84 5.29 12.02
CA HIS A 2 6.89 5.25 10.90
C HIS A 2 6.04 3.99 10.98
N LEU A 3 4.76 4.11 10.60
CA LEU A 3 3.84 3.00 10.42
C LEU A 3 3.54 2.89 8.92
N VAL A 4 3.74 1.71 8.37
CA VAL A 4 3.53 1.41 6.94
C VAL A 4 2.29 0.55 6.80
N TYR A 5 1.21 1.16 6.38
CA TYR A 5 -0.07 0.50 6.13
C TYR A 5 -0.06 -0.10 4.74
N MET A 6 -0.12 -1.42 4.66
CA MET A 6 0.05 -2.15 3.42
C MET A 6 -1.30 -2.52 2.80
N GLY A 7 -1.70 -1.77 1.79
CA GLY A 7 -2.87 -2.05 0.96
C GLY A 7 -2.53 -2.97 -0.21
N GLN A 8 -3.52 -3.72 -0.65
CA GLN A 8 -3.44 -4.59 -1.81
C GLN A 8 -4.58 -4.29 -2.77
N SER A 9 -4.30 -4.35 -4.08
CA SER A 9 -5.33 -4.36 -5.11
C SER A 9 -5.80 -5.77 -5.38
N ALA A 10 -6.99 -5.89 -5.98
CA ALA A 10 -7.48 -7.15 -6.55
C ALA A 10 -7.77 -8.29 -5.56
N LYS A 11 -8.13 -7.99 -4.32
CA LYS A 11 -8.69 -9.02 -3.43
C LYS A 11 -10.19 -9.16 -3.65
N THR A 12 -10.61 -10.38 -3.97
CA THR A 12 -12.00 -10.80 -3.79
C THR A 12 -12.35 -10.81 -2.29
N GLU A 13 -13.64 -10.87 -1.94
CA GLU A 13 -14.11 -10.92 -0.54
C GLU A 13 -13.42 -12.02 0.30
N ASN A 14 -12.89 -13.05 -0.35
CA ASN A 14 -12.19 -14.17 0.29
C ASN A 14 -10.67 -13.97 0.40
N GLY A 15 -10.15 -12.80 0.06
CA GLY A 15 -8.71 -12.48 0.14
C GLY A 15 -7.85 -13.10 -0.97
N ALA A 16 -8.43 -13.77 -1.94
CA ALA A 16 -7.72 -14.29 -3.11
C ALA A 16 -7.59 -13.21 -4.19
N SER A 17 -6.49 -13.20 -4.92
CA SER A 17 -6.32 -12.36 -6.11
C SER A 17 -7.36 -12.75 -7.16
N ASP A 18 -7.92 -11.77 -7.88
CA ASP A 18 -8.77 -12.06 -9.03
C ASP A 18 -7.88 -12.61 -10.15
N PRO A 19 -8.09 -13.87 -10.59
CA PRO A 19 -7.26 -14.46 -11.64
C PRO A 19 -7.41 -13.74 -13.00
N ASN A 20 -8.41 -12.88 -13.15
CA ASN A 20 -8.61 -12.09 -14.35
C ASN A 20 -7.89 -10.73 -14.29
N ASP A 21 -7.41 -10.31 -13.14
CA ASP A 21 -6.62 -9.10 -13.04
C ASP A 21 -5.23 -9.32 -13.65
N PRO A 22 -4.81 -8.45 -14.57
CA PRO A 22 -3.53 -8.60 -15.24
C PRO A 22 -2.33 -8.29 -14.34
N PHE A 23 -2.56 -7.63 -13.20
CA PHE A 23 -1.51 -7.20 -12.28
C PHE A 23 -1.87 -7.50 -10.83
N GLU A 24 -0.85 -7.88 -10.06
CA GLU A 24 -0.87 -7.86 -8.60
C GLU A 24 -0.17 -6.59 -8.11
N VAL A 25 -0.77 -5.85 -7.19
CA VAL A 25 -0.23 -4.59 -6.68
C VAL A 25 -0.28 -4.55 -5.16
N VAL A 26 0.84 -4.14 -4.58
CA VAL A 26 0.95 -3.78 -3.15
C VAL A 26 1.34 -2.31 -3.07
N ALA A 27 0.65 -1.56 -2.21
CA ALA A 27 0.97 -0.18 -1.91
C ALA A 27 1.12 0.01 -0.38
N GLY A 28 2.23 0.57 0.04
CA GLY A 28 2.50 0.92 1.44
C GLY A 28 2.35 2.42 1.65
N LEU A 29 1.34 2.81 2.41
CA LEU A 29 1.17 4.18 2.90
C LEU A 29 1.99 4.35 4.17
N MET A 30 2.99 5.23 4.15
CA MET A 30 3.82 5.49 5.30
C MET A 30 3.38 6.75 6.03
N LEU A 31 3.10 6.62 7.34
CA LEU A 31 2.75 7.72 8.22
C LEU A 31 3.69 7.76 9.41
N HIS A 32 4.15 8.94 9.78
CA HIS A 32 4.77 9.09 11.10
C HIS A 32 3.71 8.88 12.20
N GLU A 33 4.08 8.23 13.30
CA GLU A 33 3.14 7.90 14.40
C GLU A 33 2.33 9.10 14.91
N THR A 34 2.92 10.30 14.88
CA THR A 34 2.24 11.54 15.30
C THR A 34 1.14 11.98 14.31
N GLN A 35 1.14 11.49 13.08
CA GLN A 35 0.15 11.83 12.07
C GLN A 35 -1.10 10.95 12.13
N VAL A 36 -0.99 9.75 12.69
CA VAL A 36 -2.05 8.72 12.66
C VAL A 36 -3.38 9.23 13.24
N THR A 37 -3.33 9.82 14.44
CA THR A 37 -4.55 10.36 15.08
C THR A 37 -5.22 11.44 14.23
N SER A 38 -4.42 12.29 13.58
CA SER A 38 -4.93 13.35 12.73
C SER A 38 -5.54 12.81 11.44
N VAL A 39 -4.88 11.82 10.79
CA VAL A 39 -5.42 11.13 9.60
C VAL A 39 -6.74 10.45 9.92
N ASN A 40 -6.81 9.74 11.05
CA ASN A 40 -8.06 9.09 11.48
C ASN A 40 -9.18 10.11 11.72
N GLY A 41 -8.88 11.24 12.37
CA GLY A 41 -9.87 12.30 12.61
C GLY A 41 -10.36 12.97 11.31
N GLU A 42 -9.47 13.19 10.33
CA GLU A 42 -9.84 13.73 9.03
C GLU A 42 -10.70 12.75 8.22
N PHE A 43 -10.37 11.46 8.27
CA PHE A 43 -11.15 10.41 7.64
C PHE A 43 -12.54 10.26 8.26
N ASP A 44 -12.65 10.30 9.59
CA ASP A 44 -13.95 10.30 10.28
C ASP A 44 -14.79 11.51 9.89
N ALA A 45 -14.19 12.70 9.80
CA ALA A 45 -14.89 13.91 9.36
C ALA A 45 -15.36 13.79 7.90
N LEU A 46 -14.55 13.16 7.03
CA LEU A 46 -14.90 12.86 5.66
C LEU A 46 -16.10 11.88 5.59
N CYS A 47 -16.07 10.79 6.35
CA CYS A 47 -17.18 9.83 6.41
C CYS A 47 -18.47 10.52 6.87
N ARG A 48 -18.43 11.34 7.91
CA ARG A 48 -19.60 12.10 8.36
C ARG A 48 -20.15 13.05 7.28
N ARG A 49 -19.28 13.67 6.48
CA ARG A 49 -19.69 14.57 5.39
C ARG A 49 -20.42 13.83 4.29
N HIS A 50 -19.93 12.67 3.87
CA HIS A 50 -20.46 11.94 2.72
C HIS A 50 -21.59 10.97 3.07
N PHE A 51 -21.53 10.33 4.25
CA PHE A 51 -22.51 9.33 4.69
C PHE A 51 -23.46 9.86 5.80
N GLY A 52 -23.18 11.02 6.39
CA GLY A 52 -23.89 11.54 7.54
C GLY A 52 -23.44 10.95 8.89
N SER A 53 -22.63 9.89 8.87
CA SER A 53 -22.09 9.21 10.04
C SER A 53 -20.71 8.64 9.73
N SER A 54 -19.85 8.50 10.74
CA SER A 54 -18.60 7.72 10.63
C SER A 54 -18.82 6.22 10.89
N LEU A 55 -20.03 5.84 11.31
CA LEU A 55 -20.44 4.45 11.54
C LEU A 55 -21.47 4.03 10.50
N GLY A 56 -21.41 2.77 10.08
CA GLY A 56 -22.41 2.12 9.28
C GLY A 56 -23.72 1.88 10.05
N GLU A 57 -24.73 1.34 9.36
CA GLU A 57 -26.03 1.03 9.96
C GLU A 57 -25.93 -0.02 11.08
N ASP A 58 -24.95 -0.89 11.02
CA ASP A 58 -24.63 -1.92 12.00
C ASP A 58 -23.81 -1.42 13.20
N GLY A 59 -23.47 -0.12 13.22
CA GLY A 59 -22.65 0.50 14.28
C GLY A 59 -21.14 0.26 14.16
N THR A 60 -20.69 -0.39 13.08
CA THR A 60 -19.26 -0.55 12.77
C THR A 60 -18.71 0.67 12.01
N PRO A 61 -17.39 0.94 12.00
CA PRO A 61 -16.81 2.00 11.19
C PRO A 61 -17.15 1.84 9.71
N GLN A 62 -17.33 2.97 9.01
CA GLN A 62 -17.55 2.97 7.57
C GLN A 62 -16.35 2.37 6.85
N MET A 63 -16.59 1.38 6.02
CA MET A 63 -15.54 0.76 5.20
C MET A 63 -15.61 1.29 3.77
N LEU A 64 -14.51 1.89 3.31
CA LEU A 64 -14.35 2.26 1.91
C LEU A 64 -13.91 1.04 1.12
N ARG A 65 -14.70 0.72 0.11
CA ARG A 65 -14.34 -0.27 -0.91
C ARG A 65 -14.01 0.48 -2.20
N PRO A 66 -12.74 0.60 -2.59
CA PRO A 66 -12.33 1.45 -3.72
C PRO A 66 -13.05 1.13 -5.02
N LEU A 67 -13.22 -0.15 -5.33
CA LEU A 67 -13.95 -0.60 -6.52
C LEU A 67 -15.42 -0.16 -6.49
N ASP A 68 -16.10 -0.36 -5.35
CA ASP A 68 -17.54 -0.07 -5.23
C ASP A 68 -17.81 1.43 -5.39
N ILE A 69 -16.94 2.27 -4.78
CA ILE A 69 -17.05 3.73 -4.95
C ILE A 69 -16.81 4.11 -6.41
N PHE A 70 -15.74 3.57 -7.02
CA PHE A 70 -15.35 3.94 -8.37
C PHE A 70 -16.42 3.55 -9.40
N GLU A 71 -16.90 2.32 -9.35
CA GLU A 71 -17.89 1.79 -10.28
C GLU A 71 -19.34 2.15 -9.89
N GLY A 72 -19.60 2.56 -8.65
CA GLY A 72 -20.94 2.86 -8.14
C GLY A 72 -21.72 1.61 -7.81
N LEU A 73 -21.08 0.68 -7.15
CA LEU A 73 -21.70 -0.57 -6.71
C LEU A 73 -22.21 -0.46 -5.27
N GLU A 74 -22.99 -1.44 -4.84
CA GLU A 74 -23.53 -1.58 -3.49
C GLU A 74 -24.18 -0.29 -2.97
N HIS A 75 -23.78 0.21 -1.82
CA HIS A 75 -24.37 1.44 -1.25
C HIS A 75 -24.05 2.71 -2.06
N TYR A 76 -23.09 2.65 -2.98
CA TYR A 76 -22.73 3.77 -3.85
C TYR A 76 -23.57 3.82 -5.14
N SER A 77 -24.44 2.83 -5.37
CA SER A 77 -25.29 2.76 -6.56
C SER A 77 -26.28 3.93 -6.69
N SER A 78 -26.67 4.51 -5.55
CA SER A 78 -27.53 5.70 -5.50
C SER A 78 -26.77 7.03 -5.61
N TRP A 79 -25.44 7.02 -5.60
CA TRP A 79 -24.64 8.24 -5.67
C TRP A 79 -24.37 8.63 -7.12
N THR A 80 -24.41 9.94 -7.39
CA THR A 80 -24.02 10.44 -8.71
C THR A 80 -22.50 10.25 -8.91
N PRO A 81 -22.02 10.14 -10.16
CA PRO A 81 -20.59 10.05 -10.47
C PRO A 81 -19.78 11.17 -9.83
N GLU A 82 -20.33 12.39 -9.80
CA GLU A 82 -19.67 13.57 -9.21
C GLU A 82 -19.47 13.39 -7.69
N LYS A 83 -20.50 12.88 -6.99
CA LYS A 83 -20.42 12.63 -5.55
C LYS A 83 -19.38 11.56 -5.23
N ARG A 84 -19.31 10.50 -6.05
CA ARG A 84 -18.30 9.44 -5.90
C ARG A 84 -16.89 9.95 -6.16
N SER A 85 -16.72 10.73 -7.23
CA SER A 85 -15.45 11.39 -7.54
C SER A 85 -14.99 12.34 -6.43
N GLN A 86 -15.93 13.11 -5.86
CA GLN A 86 -15.60 14.00 -4.76
C GLN A 86 -15.18 13.24 -3.51
N MET A 87 -15.83 12.12 -3.19
CA MET A 87 -15.42 11.26 -2.06
C MET A 87 -14.01 10.72 -2.24
N ILE A 88 -13.69 10.23 -3.44
CA ILE A 88 -12.34 9.76 -3.76
C ILE A 88 -11.33 10.90 -3.62
N GLN A 89 -11.61 12.05 -4.22
CA GLN A 89 -10.72 13.21 -4.15
C GLN A 89 -10.49 13.65 -2.69
N ASP A 90 -11.53 13.73 -1.88
CA ASP A 90 -11.42 14.09 -0.47
C ASP A 90 -10.52 13.09 0.32
N CYS A 91 -10.55 11.79 -0.03
CA CYS A 91 -9.63 10.79 0.52
C CYS A 91 -8.18 11.07 0.13
N LEU A 92 -7.95 11.33 -1.16
CA LEU A 92 -6.59 11.62 -1.67
C LEU A 92 -6.05 12.93 -1.10
N ASP A 93 -6.90 13.92 -0.90
CA ASP A 93 -6.53 15.20 -0.30
C ASP A 93 -5.99 15.07 1.12
N ILE A 94 -6.43 14.04 1.89
CA ILE A 94 -5.83 13.73 3.18
C ILE A 94 -4.36 13.37 3.01
N LEU A 95 -4.05 12.49 2.05
CA LEU A 95 -2.68 12.05 1.77
C LEU A 95 -1.81 13.18 1.24
N ILE A 96 -2.34 13.97 0.31
CA ILE A 96 -1.64 15.11 -0.31
C ILE A 96 -1.27 16.17 0.73
N ARG A 97 -2.24 16.57 1.58
CA ARG A 97 -1.98 17.57 2.62
C ARG A 97 -0.99 17.08 3.69
N ARG A 98 -0.88 15.77 3.89
CA ARG A 98 0.05 15.16 4.85
C ARG A 98 1.40 14.83 4.24
N GLU A 99 1.55 15.04 2.92
CA GLU A 99 2.75 14.63 2.19
C GLU A 99 3.12 13.18 2.51
N ALA A 100 2.08 12.32 2.66
CA ALA A 100 2.23 10.95 3.11
C ALA A 100 2.77 10.08 1.98
N PRO A 101 4.01 9.59 2.06
CA PRO A 101 4.60 8.85 0.97
C PRO A 101 3.95 7.48 0.80
N VAL A 102 3.75 7.11 -0.45
CA VAL A 102 3.26 5.79 -0.87
C VAL A 102 4.32 5.13 -1.74
N LEU A 103 4.74 3.95 -1.36
CA LEU A 103 5.57 3.08 -2.19
C LEU A 103 4.70 1.97 -2.74
N SER A 104 4.91 1.59 -4.00
CA SER A 104 4.15 0.51 -4.61
C SER A 104 5.07 -0.46 -5.33
N ALA A 105 4.76 -1.75 -5.22
CA ALA A 105 5.34 -2.81 -6.03
C ALA A 105 4.24 -3.52 -6.82
N PHE A 106 4.57 -4.00 -8.01
CA PHE A 106 3.60 -4.68 -8.86
C PHE A 106 4.24 -5.73 -9.76
N LEU A 107 3.44 -6.71 -10.16
CA LEU A 107 3.81 -7.80 -11.05
C LEU A 107 2.71 -8.02 -12.07
N ASN A 108 3.11 -8.27 -13.32
CA ASN A 108 2.18 -8.76 -14.33
C ASN A 108 1.95 -10.27 -14.14
N ASN A 109 0.71 -10.68 -13.93
CA ASN A 109 0.32 -12.05 -13.65
C ASN A 109 0.60 -13.01 -14.82
N GLN A 110 0.52 -12.52 -16.05
CA GLN A 110 0.89 -13.31 -17.23
C GLN A 110 2.40 -13.59 -17.24
N THR A 111 3.24 -12.59 -16.98
CA THR A 111 4.69 -12.75 -16.88
C THR A 111 5.06 -13.78 -15.80
N PHE A 112 4.36 -13.77 -14.67
CA PHE A 112 4.55 -14.76 -13.60
C PHE A 112 4.20 -16.17 -14.07
N ALA A 113 3.06 -16.35 -14.72
CA ALA A 113 2.61 -17.64 -15.24
C ALA A 113 3.58 -18.20 -16.30
N GLU A 114 4.06 -17.33 -17.20
CA GLU A 114 5.05 -17.69 -18.23
C GLU A 114 6.39 -18.10 -17.61
N ALA A 115 6.89 -17.35 -16.64
CA ALA A 115 8.14 -17.66 -15.94
C ALA A 115 8.06 -19.02 -15.22
N ARG A 116 6.94 -19.35 -14.58
CA ARG A 116 6.73 -20.66 -13.95
C ARG A 116 6.64 -21.80 -14.94
N THR A 117 5.97 -21.58 -16.07
CA THR A 117 5.76 -22.63 -17.08
C THR A 117 7.06 -22.96 -17.82
N ASN A 118 7.87 -21.95 -18.12
CA ASN A 118 9.09 -22.12 -18.91
C ASN A 118 10.28 -22.61 -18.08
N ALA A 119 10.13 -22.78 -16.75
CA ALA A 119 11.21 -23.12 -15.84
C ALA A 119 12.50 -22.27 -16.09
N ALA A 120 12.32 -21.10 -16.72
CA ALA A 120 13.42 -20.25 -17.18
C ALA A 120 14.07 -19.50 -15.99
N SER A 121 13.33 -19.34 -14.93
CA SER A 121 13.83 -18.68 -13.71
C SER A 121 13.68 -19.59 -12.49
N PRO A 122 14.79 -20.03 -11.87
CA PRO A 122 14.73 -20.74 -10.59
C PRO A 122 13.98 -19.96 -9.51
N ALA A 123 14.05 -18.61 -9.56
CA ALA A 123 13.35 -17.74 -8.62
C ALA A 123 11.82 -17.87 -8.73
N ALA A 124 11.28 -17.99 -9.96
CA ALA A 124 9.82 -18.14 -10.15
C ALA A 124 9.27 -19.46 -9.57
N LEU A 125 10.13 -20.47 -9.39
CA LEU A 125 9.74 -21.74 -8.78
C LEU A 125 9.68 -21.68 -7.25
N LEU A 126 10.27 -20.67 -6.63
CA LEU A 126 10.23 -20.45 -5.19
C LEU A 126 8.91 -19.81 -4.73
N TRP A 127 8.18 -19.17 -5.63
CA TRP A 127 6.97 -18.43 -5.31
C TRP A 127 5.72 -19.24 -5.67
N ASN A 128 4.78 -19.34 -4.75
CA ASN A 128 3.54 -20.07 -4.96
C ASN A 128 2.49 -19.23 -5.68
N GLU A 129 2.39 -17.96 -5.33
CA GLU A 129 1.40 -17.01 -5.83
C GLU A 129 2.07 -15.74 -6.37
N PRO A 130 1.42 -14.99 -7.29
CA PRO A 130 1.96 -13.74 -7.81
C PRO A 130 2.25 -12.68 -6.74
N ILE A 131 1.52 -12.70 -5.64
CA ILE A 131 1.68 -11.76 -4.54
C ILE A 131 3.03 -11.92 -3.82
N ASP A 132 3.57 -13.15 -3.79
CA ASP A 132 4.79 -13.45 -3.03
C ASP A 132 6.00 -12.61 -3.48
N PRO A 133 6.37 -12.58 -4.78
CA PRO A 133 7.45 -11.73 -5.25
C PRO A 133 7.13 -10.24 -5.15
N VAL A 134 5.85 -9.84 -5.24
CA VAL A 134 5.46 -8.44 -5.08
C VAL A 134 5.72 -7.98 -3.65
N MET A 135 5.37 -8.80 -2.65
CA MET A 135 5.62 -8.52 -1.24
C MET A 135 7.11 -8.41 -0.92
N SER A 136 7.92 -9.37 -1.38
CA SER A 136 9.37 -9.31 -1.20
C SER A 136 9.96 -8.05 -1.81
N ARG A 137 9.53 -7.71 -3.03
CA ARG A 137 10.01 -6.50 -3.71
C ARG A 137 9.58 -5.23 -3.01
N PHE A 138 8.35 -5.20 -2.49
CA PHE A 138 7.85 -4.08 -1.70
C PHE A 138 8.69 -3.86 -0.45
N LEU A 139 8.97 -4.91 0.33
CA LEU A 139 9.78 -4.82 1.54
C LEU A 139 11.22 -4.35 1.24
N PHE A 140 11.81 -4.88 0.18
CA PHE A 140 13.12 -4.42 -0.28
C PHE A 140 13.11 -2.93 -0.66
N ALA A 141 12.10 -2.49 -1.41
CA ALA A 141 11.94 -1.09 -1.78
C ALA A 141 11.73 -0.19 -0.56
N LEU A 142 10.97 -0.66 0.42
CA LEU A 142 10.73 0.04 1.67
C LEU A 142 12.04 0.18 2.48
N SER A 143 12.85 -0.87 2.57
CA SER A 143 14.14 -0.79 3.26
C SER A 143 15.07 0.22 2.61
N MET A 144 15.19 0.21 1.28
CA MET A 144 15.99 1.19 0.55
C MET A 144 15.50 2.62 0.78
N TYR A 145 14.18 2.85 0.76
CA TYR A 145 13.60 4.17 1.00
C TYR A 145 13.90 4.67 2.42
N LEU A 146 13.82 3.79 3.42
CA LEU A 146 14.18 4.13 4.81
C LEU A 146 15.66 4.45 4.94
N ASP A 147 16.54 3.71 4.27
CA ASP A 147 17.97 3.97 4.25
C ASP A 147 18.28 5.33 3.62
N GLU A 148 17.64 5.67 2.50
CA GLU A 148 17.78 7.00 1.88
C GLU A 148 17.31 8.11 2.84
N MET A 149 16.16 7.94 3.50
CA MET A 149 15.68 8.88 4.50
C MET A 149 16.65 9.04 5.67
N ASN A 150 17.22 7.93 6.15
CA ASN A 150 18.19 7.92 7.23
C ASN A 150 19.47 8.63 6.82
N MET A 151 19.98 8.34 5.63
CA MET A 151 21.20 8.97 5.09
C MET A 151 21.01 10.48 4.89
N ALA A 152 19.82 10.91 4.46
CA ALA A 152 19.50 12.34 4.28
C ALA A 152 19.53 13.14 5.60
N THR A 153 19.47 12.49 6.75
CA THR A 153 19.57 13.13 8.08
C THR A 153 20.99 13.35 8.55
N LEU A 154 21.98 12.69 7.91
CA LEU A 154 23.40 12.78 8.28
C LEU A 154 24.07 14.00 7.66
N ASN A 155 24.91 14.67 8.43
CA ASN A 155 25.83 15.65 7.89
C ASN A 155 27.12 14.96 7.35
N HIS A 156 27.90 15.71 6.57
CA HIS A 156 29.11 15.19 5.92
C HIS A 156 30.11 14.56 6.91
N ASP A 157 30.32 15.16 8.08
CA ASP A 157 31.29 14.66 9.08
C ASP A 157 30.83 13.33 9.71
N GLN A 158 29.54 13.19 9.91
CA GLN A 158 28.93 11.94 10.40
C GLN A 158 29.10 10.81 9.39
N ILE A 159 28.87 11.08 8.09
CA ILE A 159 29.08 10.10 7.01
C ILE A 159 30.55 9.67 6.98
N MET A 160 31.48 10.63 7.03
CA MET A 160 32.93 10.33 6.99
C MET A 160 33.45 9.60 8.22
N SER A 161 32.80 9.75 9.37
CA SER A 161 33.15 8.99 10.60
C SER A 161 32.56 7.58 10.66
N GLY A 162 31.81 7.17 9.63
CA GLY A 162 31.12 5.87 9.63
C GLY A 162 29.96 5.79 10.62
N ALA A 163 29.39 6.93 11.01
CA ALA A 163 28.20 6.96 11.85
C ALA A 163 27.00 6.41 11.07
N PHE A 164 26.31 5.46 11.68
CA PHE A 164 25.04 4.97 11.15
C PHE A 164 23.89 5.78 11.79
N PRO A 165 22.97 6.35 11.00
CA PRO A 165 21.82 7.03 11.55
C PRO A 165 20.90 6.01 12.21
N VAL A 166 20.65 6.17 13.49
CA VAL A 166 19.69 5.34 14.24
C VAL A 166 18.41 6.15 14.44
N SER A 167 17.69 6.51 13.38
CA SER A 167 16.61 7.45 13.64
C SER A 167 15.27 7.12 13.00
N GLN A 168 15.21 6.38 11.93
CA GLN A 168 13.96 6.10 11.25
C GLN A 168 13.67 4.60 11.24
N PHE A 169 12.72 4.18 12.08
CA PHE A 169 12.23 2.81 12.08
C PHE A 169 10.81 2.78 11.49
N ALA A 170 10.51 1.74 10.74
CA ALA A 170 9.18 1.48 10.24
C ALA A 170 8.65 0.12 10.72
N MET A 171 7.39 0.11 11.11
CA MET A 171 6.61 -1.09 11.41
C MET A 171 5.60 -1.31 10.29
N VAL A 172 5.58 -2.49 9.71
CA VAL A 172 4.61 -2.86 8.68
C VAL A 172 3.32 -3.37 9.31
N LEU A 173 2.20 -2.85 8.81
CA LEU A 173 0.86 -3.19 9.24
C LEU A 173 0.14 -3.85 8.05
N ALA A 174 -0.20 -5.13 8.19
CA ALA A 174 -0.89 -5.91 7.18
C ALA A 174 -2.37 -6.08 7.52
N GLN A 175 -3.21 -6.24 6.50
CA GLN A 175 -4.63 -6.47 6.70
C GLN A 175 -4.89 -7.87 7.28
N GLU A 176 -5.89 -8.00 8.15
CA GLU A 176 -6.38 -9.27 8.67
C GLU A 176 -6.80 -10.21 7.53
N GLY A 177 -6.52 -11.52 7.68
CA GLY A 177 -6.77 -12.54 6.65
C GLY A 177 -5.57 -12.83 5.73
N ALA A 178 -4.46 -12.09 5.86
CA ALA A 178 -3.23 -12.26 5.09
C ALA A 178 -2.24 -13.24 5.78
N SER A 179 -2.70 -14.33 6.38
CA SER A 179 -1.86 -15.20 7.24
C SER A 179 -0.63 -15.78 6.55
N ILE A 180 -0.75 -16.21 5.29
CA ILE A 180 0.40 -16.73 4.50
C ILE A 180 1.37 -15.59 4.20
N GLN A 181 0.86 -14.44 3.79
CA GLN A 181 1.65 -13.25 3.49
C GLN A 181 2.39 -12.74 4.74
N GLN A 182 1.73 -12.78 5.90
CA GLN A 182 2.35 -12.41 7.17
C GLN A 182 3.53 -13.32 7.52
N GLN A 183 3.39 -14.64 7.32
CA GLN A 183 4.47 -15.59 7.56
C GLN A 183 5.65 -15.31 6.64
N MET A 184 5.40 -15.16 5.33
CA MET A 184 6.44 -14.87 4.34
C MET A 184 7.17 -13.57 4.62
N MET A 185 6.45 -12.50 4.97
CA MET A 185 7.04 -11.22 5.34
C MET A 185 7.90 -11.35 6.60
N THR A 186 7.45 -12.11 7.59
CA THR A 186 8.23 -12.39 8.80
C THR A 186 9.49 -13.18 8.47
N ASP A 187 9.39 -14.17 7.57
CA ASP A 187 10.53 -14.98 7.15
C ASP A 187 11.52 -14.14 6.32
N PHE A 188 11.04 -13.26 5.45
CA PHE A 188 11.89 -12.29 4.73
C PHE A 188 12.64 -11.36 5.70
N LEU A 189 11.94 -10.75 6.66
CA LEU A 189 12.54 -9.85 7.63
C LEU A 189 13.58 -10.54 8.55
N ARG A 190 13.48 -11.86 8.69
CA ARG A 190 14.44 -12.68 9.45
C ARG A 190 15.52 -13.31 8.58
N SER A 191 15.42 -13.19 7.27
CA SER A 191 16.48 -13.65 6.35
C SER A 191 17.70 -12.73 6.39
N ASP A 192 18.82 -13.21 5.87
CA ASP A 192 20.05 -12.40 5.76
C ASP A 192 19.82 -11.12 4.92
N GLU A 193 18.92 -11.18 3.93
CA GLU A 193 18.53 -10.01 3.12
C GLU A 193 17.70 -8.99 3.93
N GLY A 194 16.92 -9.45 4.92
CA GLY A 194 16.14 -8.59 5.80
C GLY A 194 16.93 -8.04 6.99
N VAL A 195 17.94 -8.78 7.47
CA VAL A 195 18.78 -8.35 8.61
C VAL A 195 19.64 -7.13 8.26
N ASP A 196 20.03 -6.99 7.00
CA ASP A 196 20.78 -5.82 6.53
C ASP A 196 19.88 -4.56 6.39
N SER A 197 18.53 -4.71 6.51
CA SER A 197 17.61 -3.59 6.47
C SER A 197 17.56 -2.86 7.82
N THR A 198 18.40 -1.86 7.99
CA THR A 198 18.63 -1.13 9.25
C THR A 198 17.42 -0.32 9.76
N GLY A 199 16.29 -0.34 9.08
CA GLY A 199 15.12 0.49 9.41
C GLY A 199 13.80 -0.25 9.60
N LEU A 200 13.70 -1.54 9.28
CA LEU A 200 12.45 -2.29 9.42
C LEU A 200 12.37 -3.04 10.75
N HIS A 201 11.19 -2.95 11.39
CA HIS A 201 10.92 -3.76 12.57
C HIS A 201 10.65 -5.21 12.14
N GLU A 202 11.26 -6.17 12.84
CA GLU A 202 11.17 -7.60 12.52
C GLU A 202 9.78 -8.24 12.67
N ASN A 203 8.85 -7.53 13.31
CA ASN A 203 7.49 -8.00 13.51
C ASN A 203 6.50 -7.19 12.68
N ILE A 204 5.58 -7.91 12.04
CA ILE A 204 4.46 -7.34 11.31
C ILE A 204 3.24 -7.37 12.22
N CYS A 205 2.55 -6.25 12.30
CA CYS A 205 1.28 -6.17 13.00
C CYS A 205 0.12 -6.38 12.04
N VAL A 206 -0.87 -7.14 12.48
CA VAL A 206 -2.12 -7.33 11.73
C VAL A 206 -3.16 -6.35 12.23
N VAL A 207 -3.82 -5.67 11.31
CA VAL A 207 -4.90 -4.72 11.61
C VAL A 207 -6.13 -5.04 10.78
N ASN A 208 -7.29 -4.83 11.36
CA ASN A 208 -8.54 -4.88 10.61
C ASN A 208 -8.67 -3.61 9.77
N ALA A 209 -8.87 -3.75 8.45
CA ALA A 209 -8.99 -2.60 7.56
C ALA A 209 -10.21 -1.73 7.89
N GLN A 210 -11.29 -2.32 8.38
CA GLN A 210 -12.49 -1.57 8.79
C GLN A 210 -12.21 -0.60 9.93
N ASP A 211 -11.35 -1.01 10.88
CA ASP A 211 -10.98 -0.21 12.06
C ASP A 211 -9.80 0.74 11.79
N SER A 212 -9.20 0.67 10.59
CA SER A 212 -8.00 1.44 10.24
C SER A 212 -8.20 2.32 9.01
N PRO A 213 -8.54 3.61 9.20
CA PRO A 213 -8.61 4.58 8.11
C PRO A 213 -7.37 4.62 7.22
N ALA A 214 -6.19 4.56 7.80
CA ALA A 214 -4.94 4.56 7.04
C ALA A 214 -4.78 3.31 6.16
N MET A 215 -5.26 2.13 6.62
CA MET A 215 -5.31 0.92 5.80
C MET A 215 -6.27 1.06 4.63
N GLN A 216 -7.43 1.67 4.85
CA GLN A 216 -8.41 1.94 3.78
C GLN A 216 -7.82 2.91 2.73
N LEU A 217 -7.09 3.93 3.15
CA LEU A 217 -6.39 4.85 2.26
C LEU A 217 -5.25 4.14 1.49
N ALA A 218 -4.53 3.21 2.12
CA ALA A 218 -3.52 2.39 1.44
C ALA A 218 -4.16 1.49 0.36
N ASN A 219 -5.30 0.87 0.66
CA ASN A 219 -6.06 0.08 -0.32
C ASN A 219 -6.54 0.95 -1.50
N LEU A 220 -6.93 2.19 -1.25
CA LEU A 220 -7.30 3.14 -2.30
C LEU A 220 -6.10 3.46 -3.21
N CYS A 221 -4.90 3.64 -2.65
CA CYS A 221 -3.69 3.86 -3.42
C CYS A 221 -3.32 2.64 -4.27
N ALA A 222 -3.42 1.42 -3.71
CA ALA A 222 -3.18 0.18 -4.45
C ALA A 222 -4.16 0.03 -5.62
N PHE A 223 -5.45 0.33 -5.39
CA PHE A 223 -6.48 0.28 -6.43
C PHE A 223 -6.20 1.25 -7.59
N PHE A 224 -5.85 2.51 -7.31
CA PHE A 224 -5.56 3.47 -8.38
C PHE A 224 -4.23 3.19 -9.08
N THR A 225 -3.26 2.60 -8.39
CA THR A 225 -2.03 2.09 -9.03
C THR A 225 -2.37 0.96 -10.02
N LEU A 226 -3.23 0.00 -9.62
CA LEU A 226 -3.70 -1.04 -10.51
C LEU A 226 -4.42 -0.47 -11.74
N ARG A 227 -5.36 0.45 -11.54
CA ARG A 227 -6.11 1.08 -12.66
C ARG A 227 -5.20 1.80 -13.64
N TRP A 228 -4.16 2.46 -13.14
CA TRP A 228 -3.15 3.09 -14.00
C TRP A 228 -2.36 2.06 -14.81
N LEU A 229 -1.95 0.94 -14.19
CA LEU A 229 -1.25 -0.14 -14.89
C LEU A 229 -2.11 -0.81 -15.97
N GLN A 230 -3.42 -0.93 -15.76
CA GLN A 230 -4.37 -1.50 -16.72
C GLN A 230 -4.61 -0.60 -17.93
N THR A 231 -4.54 0.71 -17.76
CA THR A 231 -4.87 1.70 -18.81
C THR A 231 -3.85 2.85 -18.86
N PRO A 232 -2.56 2.56 -19.14
CA PRO A 232 -1.51 3.58 -19.09
C PRO A 232 -1.68 4.70 -20.13
N GLU A 233 -2.39 4.39 -21.25
CA GLU A 233 -2.68 5.37 -22.32
C GLU A 233 -3.82 6.33 -21.97
N ASN A 234 -4.62 6.00 -20.99
CA ASN A 234 -5.70 6.85 -20.47
C ASN A 234 -5.54 6.99 -18.96
N PRO A 235 -4.60 7.81 -18.50
CA PRO A 235 -4.23 7.88 -17.10
C PRO A 235 -5.44 8.28 -16.24
N ASN A 236 -5.61 7.55 -15.14
CA ASN A 236 -6.65 7.83 -14.19
C ASN A 236 -6.32 9.14 -13.42
N PRO A 237 -7.22 10.15 -13.42
CA PRO A 237 -6.93 11.44 -12.80
C PRO A 237 -6.62 11.36 -11.30
N PHE A 238 -7.13 10.36 -10.62
CA PHE A 238 -6.84 10.15 -9.20
C PHE A 238 -5.42 9.64 -8.96
N PHE A 239 -4.93 8.72 -9.80
CA PHE A 239 -3.54 8.31 -9.77
C PHE A 239 -2.60 9.48 -10.11
N GLU A 240 -2.96 10.26 -11.14
CA GLU A 240 -2.19 11.44 -11.52
C GLU A 240 -2.11 12.47 -10.40
N ALA A 241 -3.22 12.71 -9.68
CA ALA A 241 -3.23 13.60 -8.52
C ALA A 241 -2.22 13.14 -7.44
N LEU A 242 -2.14 11.83 -7.17
CA LEU A 242 -1.16 11.28 -6.23
C LEU A 242 0.28 11.43 -6.73
N ARG A 243 0.51 11.17 -8.02
CA ARG A 243 1.83 11.27 -8.65
C ARG A 243 2.32 12.73 -8.71
N ASP A 244 1.48 13.65 -9.19
CA ASP A 244 1.84 15.03 -9.41
C ASP A 244 2.07 15.79 -8.09
N ASN A 245 1.42 15.36 -7.01
CA ASN A 245 1.66 15.86 -5.66
C ASN A 245 2.75 15.06 -4.90
N LYS A 246 3.49 14.20 -5.61
CA LYS A 246 4.60 13.41 -5.04
C LYS A 246 4.21 12.53 -3.84
N VAL A 247 2.96 12.12 -3.77
CA VAL A 247 2.52 11.12 -2.79
C VAL A 247 3.08 9.76 -3.20
N ILE A 248 2.93 9.36 -4.47
CA ILE A 248 3.59 8.17 -4.99
C ILE A 248 5.07 8.47 -5.21
N GLN A 249 5.92 7.90 -4.35
CA GLN A 249 7.36 8.10 -4.38
C GLN A 249 8.04 7.18 -5.38
N VAL A 250 7.65 5.90 -5.40
CA VAL A 250 8.28 4.89 -6.24
C VAL A 250 7.27 3.83 -6.67
N LEU A 251 7.43 3.39 -7.92
CA LEU A 251 6.73 2.25 -8.51
C LEU A 251 7.78 1.20 -8.89
N TYR A 252 7.76 0.07 -8.20
CA TYR A 252 8.73 -1.01 -8.43
C TYR A 252 8.11 -2.15 -9.23
N PRO A 253 8.49 -2.32 -10.51
CA PRO A 253 8.16 -3.54 -11.23
C PRO A 253 8.95 -4.73 -10.66
N VAL A 254 8.29 -5.87 -10.54
CA VAL A 254 8.96 -7.13 -10.20
C VAL A 254 9.45 -7.77 -11.51
N SER A 255 10.75 -8.03 -11.57
CA SER A 255 11.38 -8.81 -12.64
C SER A 255 11.62 -10.23 -12.13
N LEU A 256 11.19 -11.24 -12.88
CA LEU A 256 11.29 -12.66 -12.55
C LEU A 256 12.41 -13.34 -13.33
#